data_80c3324d744ab893f029ce3efb3f61e0
#
_entry.id   80c3324d744ab893f029ce3efb3f61e0
#
_cell.length_a   1.000
_cell.length_b   1.000
_cell.length_c   1.000
_cell.angle_alpha   90.00
_cell.angle_beta   90.00
_cell.angle_gamma   90.00
#
_symmetry.space_group_name_H-M   'P 1'
#
loop_
_entity.id
_entity.type
_entity.pdbx_description
1 polymer ?
#
loop_
_entity_poly.entity_id
_entity_poly.type
_entity_poly.pdbx_seq_one_letter_code
_entity_poly.pdbx_strand_id
1 'polypeptide(L)'
;MLGDSISAAYGMSLEQGWVALMAKKLEKEHPQYAVVNASISGETTAGGLRRLPQLLEQHEPRLVIIELGANDGLRGYPLGTLRGNLMALVETSKQAGASVILLPMEIPPNYGARYTSGFRQSFVQVAGESGIALAPFVMDGVATDPALKQADGIHPTAAAQPKLLDNVLPTVIDVLAQL
;
A
#
# COMPACT_ATOMS: atom_id res chain seq x y z
N MET A 1 -7.30 1.28 4.76
CA MET A 1 -6.13 1.51 3.87
C MET A 1 -5.11 2.36 4.61
N LEU A 2 -3.91 1.86 4.81
CA LEU A 2 -2.78 2.56 5.43
C LEU A 2 -1.67 2.69 4.37
N GLY A 3 -1.48 3.90 3.84
CA GLY A 3 -0.56 4.14 2.73
C GLY A 3 0.08 5.51 2.77
N ASP A 4 0.83 5.79 1.72
CA ASP A 4 1.52 7.06 1.52
C ASP A 4 0.84 7.95 0.45
N SER A 5 1.61 8.74 -0.29
CA SER A 5 1.09 9.66 -1.31
C SER A 5 0.38 8.98 -2.47
N ILE A 6 0.76 7.74 -2.81
CA ILE A 6 0.13 6.98 -3.91
C ILE A 6 -1.34 6.69 -3.58
N SER A 7 -1.61 6.31 -2.32
CA SER A 7 -2.96 6.01 -1.84
C SER A 7 -3.72 7.24 -1.32
N ALA A 8 -3.00 8.32 -0.97
CA ALA A 8 -3.58 9.60 -0.54
C ALA A 8 -4.05 10.49 -1.70
N ALA A 9 -3.98 10.02 -2.96
CA ALA A 9 -4.35 10.77 -4.16
C ALA A 9 -3.57 12.09 -4.31
N TYR A 10 -2.24 12.06 -4.05
CA TYR A 10 -1.40 13.25 -4.15
C TYR A 10 -1.53 13.96 -5.50
N GLY A 11 -1.72 15.29 -5.46
CA GLY A 11 -1.80 16.11 -6.67
C GLY A 11 -3.12 16.03 -7.44
N MET A 12 -4.16 15.38 -6.88
CA MET A 12 -5.49 15.26 -7.48
C MET A 12 -6.59 15.31 -6.41
N SER A 13 -7.86 15.31 -6.80
CA SER A 13 -8.95 15.18 -5.82
C SER A 13 -9.02 13.76 -5.27
N LEU A 14 -9.46 13.62 -4.01
CA LEU A 14 -9.56 12.31 -3.34
C LEU A 14 -10.44 11.33 -4.11
N GLU A 15 -11.52 11.82 -4.73
CA GLU A 15 -12.48 11.01 -5.48
C GLU A 15 -11.89 10.39 -6.75
N GLN A 16 -10.79 10.93 -7.26
CA GLN A 16 -10.08 10.43 -8.42
C GLN A 16 -9.09 9.31 -8.06
N GLY A 17 -8.68 9.22 -6.79
CA GLY A 17 -7.69 8.24 -6.33
C GLY A 17 -8.19 6.80 -6.40
N TRP A 18 -7.28 5.84 -6.62
CA TRP A 18 -7.61 4.42 -6.75
C TRP A 18 -8.34 3.85 -5.51
N VAL A 19 -8.05 4.37 -4.32
CA VAL A 19 -8.74 3.93 -3.08
C VAL A 19 -10.20 4.36 -3.09
N ALA A 20 -10.51 5.57 -3.60
CA ALA A 20 -11.90 6.00 -3.77
C ALA A 20 -12.62 5.22 -4.86
N LEU A 21 -11.92 4.87 -5.94
CA LEU A 21 -12.48 3.98 -6.98
C LEU A 21 -12.76 2.58 -6.43
N MET A 22 -11.86 2.04 -5.59
CA MET A 22 -12.08 0.78 -4.87
C MET A 22 -13.30 0.88 -3.95
N ALA A 23 -13.43 1.96 -3.19
CA ALA A 23 -14.57 2.17 -2.30
C ALA A 23 -15.90 2.15 -3.06
N LYS A 24 -15.99 2.88 -4.19
CA LYS A 24 -17.19 2.89 -5.04
C LYS A 24 -17.54 1.52 -5.62
N LYS A 25 -16.53 0.72 -5.93
CA LYS A 25 -16.72 -0.64 -6.45
C LYS A 25 -17.19 -1.60 -5.36
N LEU A 26 -16.54 -1.58 -4.20
CA LEU A 26 -16.93 -2.40 -3.07
C LEU A 26 -18.31 -2.03 -2.52
N GLU A 27 -18.69 -0.76 -2.50
CA GLU A 27 -20.05 -0.32 -2.11
C GLU A 27 -21.15 -1.02 -2.93
N LYS A 28 -20.89 -1.30 -4.21
CA LYS A 28 -21.85 -1.96 -5.12
C LYS A 28 -21.81 -3.48 -5.01
N GLU A 29 -20.62 -4.06 -4.94
CA GLU A 29 -20.39 -5.50 -5.07
C GLU A 29 -20.30 -6.20 -3.70
N HIS A 30 -19.87 -5.48 -2.66
CA HIS A 30 -19.64 -5.95 -1.29
C HIS A 30 -20.11 -4.92 -0.26
N PRO A 31 -21.41 -4.54 -0.23
CA PRO A 31 -21.94 -3.41 0.55
C PRO A 31 -21.79 -3.58 2.07
N GLN A 32 -21.42 -4.77 2.55
CA GLN A 32 -21.09 -5.01 3.95
C GLN A 32 -19.74 -4.42 4.38
N TYR A 33 -18.89 -3.98 3.42
CA TYR A 33 -17.59 -3.40 3.70
C TYR A 33 -17.54 -1.91 3.34
N ALA A 34 -17.05 -1.11 4.27
CA ALA A 34 -16.72 0.30 4.03
C ALA A 34 -15.20 0.48 3.94
N VAL A 35 -14.74 1.34 3.03
CA VAL A 35 -13.32 1.64 2.88
C VAL A 35 -12.96 2.92 3.62
N VAL A 36 -12.05 2.81 4.58
CA VAL A 36 -11.42 3.95 5.25
C VAL A 36 -10.04 4.17 4.66
N ASN A 37 -9.79 5.35 4.10
CA ASN A 37 -8.47 5.76 3.60
C ASN A 37 -7.75 6.60 4.65
N ALA A 38 -6.81 5.98 5.37
CA ALA A 38 -5.95 6.63 6.37
C ALA A 38 -4.54 6.93 5.84
N SER A 39 -4.37 7.01 4.51
CA SER A 39 -3.08 7.29 3.87
C SER A 39 -2.67 8.75 4.03
N ILE A 40 -1.37 8.98 4.21
CA ILE A 40 -0.78 10.32 4.36
C ILE A 40 0.43 10.46 3.45
N SER A 41 0.45 11.53 2.63
CA SER A 41 1.59 11.81 1.75
C SER A 41 2.90 11.94 2.53
N GLY A 42 3.96 11.30 2.02
CA GLY A 42 5.29 11.30 2.65
C GLY A 42 5.44 10.33 3.84
N GLU A 43 4.42 9.53 4.13
CA GLU A 43 4.44 8.58 5.25
C GLU A 43 5.49 7.49 5.06
N THR A 44 6.15 7.13 6.15
CA THR A 44 7.12 6.03 6.22
C THR A 44 6.53 4.84 6.97
N THR A 45 7.19 3.69 6.90
CA THR A 45 6.79 2.53 7.71
C THR A 45 6.78 2.84 9.21
N ALA A 46 7.77 3.60 9.70
CA ALA A 46 7.80 4.03 11.10
C ALA A 46 6.66 4.99 11.46
N GLY A 47 6.28 5.89 10.55
CA GLY A 47 5.15 6.80 10.76
C GLY A 47 3.83 6.05 10.80
N GLY A 48 3.60 5.16 9.85
CA GLY A 48 2.42 4.29 9.83
C GLY A 48 2.30 3.46 11.11
N LEU A 49 3.42 2.87 11.57
CA LEU A 49 3.45 2.06 12.79
C LEU A 49 3.03 2.87 14.04
N ARG A 50 3.42 4.13 14.13
CA ARG A 50 3.00 5.01 15.26
C ARG A 50 1.50 5.29 15.27
N ARG A 51 0.87 5.39 14.09
CA ARG A 51 -0.57 5.72 13.95
C ARG A 51 -1.48 4.51 14.00
N LEU A 52 -0.95 3.34 13.61
CA LEU A 52 -1.74 2.13 13.41
C LEU A 52 -2.59 1.73 14.65
N PRO A 53 -2.07 1.73 15.90
CA PRO A 53 -2.87 1.33 17.06
C PRO A 53 -4.17 2.14 17.21
N GLN A 54 -4.07 3.47 17.09
CA GLN A 54 -5.24 4.35 17.17
C GLN A 54 -6.24 4.10 16.03
N LEU A 55 -5.75 3.85 14.81
CA LEU A 55 -6.61 3.55 13.66
C LEU A 55 -7.34 2.21 13.82
N LEU A 56 -6.66 1.20 14.38
CA LEU A 56 -7.26 -0.09 14.66
C LEU A 56 -8.37 0.02 15.72
N GLU A 57 -8.11 0.75 16.81
CA GLU A 57 -9.10 1.01 17.87
C GLU A 57 -10.31 1.79 17.34
N GLN A 58 -10.07 2.81 16.50
CA GLN A 58 -11.13 3.69 15.98
C GLN A 58 -12.02 3.00 14.95
N HIS A 59 -11.47 2.12 14.13
CA HIS A 59 -12.16 1.60 12.95
C HIS A 59 -12.45 0.10 13.01
N GLU A 60 -11.83 -0.65 13.92
CA GLU A 60 -11.99 -2.11 14.08
C GLU A 60 -12.01 -2.85 12.73
N PRO A 61 -11.01 -2.65 11.86
CA PRO A 61 -11.07 -3.14 10.49
C PRO A 61 -11.00 -4.67 10.42
N ARG A 62 -11.78 -5.27 9.52
CA ARG A 62 -11.66 -6.69 9.16
C ARG A 62 -10.46 -6.95 8.26
N LEU A 63 -10.04 -5.95 7.49
CA LEU A 63 -8.92 -6.00 6.57
C LEU A 63 -8.10 -4.71 6.65
N VAL A 64 -6.79 -4.84 6.83
CA VAL A 64 -5.81 -3.76 6.69
C VAL A 64 -5.02 -3.97 5.42
N ILE A 65 -5.02 -2.98 4.53
CA ILE A 65 -4.17 -2.95 3.34
C ILE A 65 -3.03 -1.98 3.64
N ILE A 66 -1.77 -2.47 3.59
CA ILE A 66 -0.56 -1.70 3.88
C ILE A 66 0.16 -1.39 2.57
N GLU A 67 0.26 -0.11 2.23
CA GLU A 67 0.99 0.43 1.08
C GLU A 67 1.99 1.48 1.62
N LEU A 68 3.10 1.00 2.18
CA LEU A 68 4.14 1.82 2.80
C LEU A 68 5.54 1.25 2.49
N GLY A 69 6.55 2.12 2.58
CA GLY A 69 7.94 1.76 2.42
C GLY A 69 8.62 2.49 1.27
N ALA A 70 7.87 3.04 0.29
CA ALA A 70 8.46 3.82 -0.79
C ALA A 70 9.27 4.99 -0.24
N ASN A 71 8.75 5.73 0.72
CA ASN A 71 9.46 6.85 1.36
C ASN A 71 10.68 6.41 2.18
N ASP A 72 10.65 5.22 2.78
CA ASP A 72 11.83 4.62 3.43
C ASP A 72 12.92 4.35 2.40
N GLY A 73 12.55 3.71 1.28
CA GLY A 73 13.45 3.40 0.18
C GLY A 73 14.04 4.64 -0.48
N LEU A 74 13.21 5.65 -0.80
CA LEU A 74 13.66 6.91 -1.40
C LEU A 74 14.59 7.71 -0.48
N ARG A 75 14.50 7.52 0.83
CA ARG A 75 15.42 8.12 1.82
C ARG A 75 16.65 7.26 2.10
N GLY A 76 16.78 6.10 1.45
CA GLY A 76 17.90 5.19 1.63
C GLY A 76 17.97 4.54 3.01
N TYR A 77 16.85 4.36 3.68
CA TYR A 77 16.84 3.75 5.02
C TYR A 77 17.31 2.30 5.00
N PRO A 78 17.88 1.80 6.11
CA PRO A 78 18.35 0.42 6.19
C PRO A 78 17.21 -0.57 5.95
N LEU A 79 17.45 -1.58 5.09
CA LEU A 79 16.45 -2.60 4.75
C LEU A 79 16.01 -3.43 5.97
N GLY A 80 16.89 -3.61 6.96
CA GLY A 80 16.52 -4.26 8.23
C GLY A 80 15.46 -3.47 9.01
N THR A 81 15.56 -2.14 9.02
CA THR A 81 14.55 -1.25 9.64
C THR A 81 13.22 -1.33 8.88
N LEU A 82 13.27 -1.27 7.56
CA LEU A 82 12.08 -1.43 6.70
C LEU A 82 11.35 -2.74 7.02
N ARG A 83 12.06 -3.87 7.00
CA ARG A 83 11.47 -5.19 7.28
C ARG A 83 10.90 -5.27 8.69
N GLY A 84 11.65 -4.80 9.69
CA GLY A 84 11.18 -4.79 11.08
C GLY A 84 9.89 -3.99 11.26
N ASN A 85 9.80 -2.81 10.64
CA ASN A 85 8.59 -1.98 10.69
C ASN A 85 7.42 -2.61 9.94
N LEU A 86 7.65 -3.18 8.75
CA LEU A 86 6.59 -3.89 7.98
C LEU A 86 6.08 -5.09 8.78
N MET A 87 6.98 -5.89 9.37
CA MET A 87 6.60 -7.01 10.22
C MET A 87 5.75 -6.54 11.41
N ALA A 88 6.18 -5.50 12.11
CA ALA A 88 5.43 -4.93 13.24
C ALA A 88 4.05 -4.39 12.83
N LEU A 89 3.92 -3.74 11.66
CA LEU A 89 2.64 -3.31 11.10
C LEU A 89 1.69 -4.50 10.88
N VAL A 90 2.21 -5.59 10.30
CA VAL A 90 1.44 -6.81 10.06
C VAL A 90 1.01 -7.45 11.37
N GLU A 91 1.94 -7.66 12.30
CA GLU A 91 1.66 -8.29 13.60
C GLU A 91 0.65 -7.49 14.41
N THR A 92 0.81 -6.17 14.48
CA THR A 92 -0.14 -5.29 15.20
C THR A 92 -1.55 -5.38 14.60
N SER A 93 -1.66 -5.42 13.27
CA SER A 93 -2.96 -5.58 12.58
C SER A 93 -3.59 -6.93 12.89
N LYS A 94 -2.81 -8.03 12.82
CA LYS A 94 -3.29 -9.39 13.13
C LYS A 94 -3.71 -9.53 14.59
N GLN A 95 -2.98 -8.93 15.53
CA GLN A 95 -3.32 -8.93 16.96
C GLN A 95 -4.65 -8.22 17.24
N ALA A 96 -5.00 -7.24 16.43
CA ALA A 96 -6.31 -6.57 16.47
C ALA A 96 -7.43 -7.35 15.75
N GLY A 97 -7.15 -8.57 15.25
CA GLY A 97 -8.13 -9.42 14.57
C GLY A 97 -8.32 -9.12 13.08
N ALA A 98 -7.51 -8.25 12.48
CA ALA A 98 -7.61 -7.93 11.08
C ALA A 98 -6.78 -8.88 10.20
N SER A 99 -7.32 -9.26 9.03
CA SER A 99 -6.52 -9.80 7.94
C SER A 99 -5.66 -8.71 7.32
N VAL A 100 -4.55 -9.08 6.68
CA VAL A 100 -3.62 -8.10 6.11
C VAL A 100 -3.30 -8.42 4.67
N ILE A 101 -3.29 -7.39 3.84
CA ILE A 101 -2.69 -7.40 2.49
C ILE A 101 -1.50 -6.43 2.51
N LEU A 102 -0.34 -6.90 2.08
CA LEU A 102 0.84 -6.06 1.87
C LEU A 102 0.97 -5.74 0.37
N LEU A 103 1.08 -4.45 0.03
CA LEU A 103 1.40 -4.00 -1.31
C LEU A 103 2.91 -3.78 -1.40
N PRO A 104 3.62 -4.55 -2.26
CA PRO A 104 5.04 -4.34 -2.46
C PRO A 104 5.30 -3.00 -3.15
N MET A 105 6.38 -2.34 -2.75
CA MET A 105 6.80 -1.10 -3.37
C MET A 105 8.11 -1.30 -4.14
N GLU A 106 8.34 -0.43 -5.11
CA GLU A 106 9.58 -0.37 -5.88
C GLU A 106 10.18 1.04 -5.80
N ILE A 107 11.49 1.13 -5.96
CA ILE A 107 12.23 2.38 -5.99
C ILE A 107 13.05 2.47 -7.28
N PRO A 108 13.39 3.68 -7.74
CA PRO A 108 14.15 3.88 -8.97
C PRO A 108 15.50 3.15 -8.99
N PRO A 109 15.95 2.64 -10.15
CA PRO A 109 17.16 1.82 -10.26
C PRO A 109 18.46 2.57 -9.93
N ASN A 110 18.45 3.89 -9.93
CA ASN A 110 19.60 4.73 -9.58
C ASN A 110 20.02 4.63 -8.10
N TYR A 111 19.23 3.97 -7.24
CA TYR A 111 19.62 3.61 -5.87
C TYR A 111 20.59 2.40 -5.81
N GLY A 112 20.91 1.81 -6.95
CA GLY A 112 21.84 0.69 -7.10
C GLY A 112 21.17 -0.67 -6.97
N ALA A 113 21.60 -1.62 -7.81
CA ALA A 113 20.96 -2.92 -7.99
C ALA A 113 20.84 -3.73 -6.68
N ARG A 114 21.85 -3.68 -5.82
CA ARG A 114 21.85 -4.39 -4.54
C ARG A 114 20.75 -3.87 -3.60
N TYR A 115 20.62 -2.55 -3.48
CA TYR A 115 19.62 -1.94 -2.60
C TYR A 115 18.21 -2.12 -3.15
N THR A 116 17.99 -1.87 -4.44
CA THR A 116 16.66 -2.02 -5.07
C THR A 116 16.18 -3.46 -5.05
N SER A 117 17.06 -4.44 -5.31
CA SER A 117 16.71 -5.86 -5.19
C SER A 117 16.37 -6.24 -3.76
N GLY A 118 17.20 -5.84 -2.78
CA GLY A 118 16.94 -6.11 -1.37
C GLY A 118 15.69 -5.40 -0.84
N PHE A 119 15.38 -4.20 -1.37
CA PHE A 119 14.17 -3.47 -1.05
C PHE A 119 12.92 -4.26 -1.49
N ARG A 120 12.86 -4.66 -2.76
CA ARG A 120 11.76 -5.49 -3.30
C ARG A 120 11.62 -6.80 -2.54
N GLN A 121 12.74 -7.50 -2.28
CA GLN A 121 12.75 -8.77 -1.56
C GLN A 121 12.24 -8.64 -0.12
N SER A 122 12.34 -7.46 0.50
CA SER A 122 11.86 -7.23 1.87
C SER A 122 10.36 -7.45 2.01
N PHE A 123 9.56 -7.06 1.02
CA PHE A 123 8.11 -7.28 1.02
C PHE A 123 7.75 -8.75 0.87
N VAL A 124 8.44 -9.45 -0.04
CA VAL A 124 8.25 -10.90 -0.25
C VAL A 124 8.57 -11.69 1.01
N GLN A 125 9.67 -11.36 1.68
CA GLN A 125 10.06 -11.99 2.94
C GLN A 125 9.04 -11.77 4.04
N VAL A 126 8.63 -10.50 4.26
CA VAL A 126 7.64 -10.18 5.30
C VAL A 126 6.31 -10.90 5.04
N ALA A 127 5.82 -10.88 3.80
CA ALA A 127 4.57 -11.56 3.47
C ALA A 127 4.66 -13.08 3.68
N GLY A 128 5.76 -13.71 3.24
CA GLY A 128 6.00 -15.15 3.41
C GLY A 128 6.14 -15.56 4.88
N GLU A 129 6.93 -14.82 5.67
CA GLU A 129 7.14 -15.10 7.08
C GLU A 129 5.88 -14.89 7.92
N SER A 130 5.04 -13.92 7.56
CA SER A 130 3.79 -13.60 8.27
C SER A 130 2.58 -14.42 7.79
N GLY A 131 2.71 -15.14 6.67
CA GLY A 131 1.60 -15.88 6.07
C GLY A 131 0.43 -14.99 5.63
N ILE A 132 0.72 -13.81 5.06
CA ILE A 132 -0.27 -12.85 4.59
C ILE A 132 -0.29 -12.74 3.07
N ALA A 133 -1.35 -12.18 2.52
CA ALA A 133 -1.45 -11.90 1.09
C ALA A 133 -0.47 -10.80 0.67
N LEU A 134 0.28 -11.05 -0.41
CA LEU A 134 1.11 -10.07 -1.10
C LEU A 134 0.42 -9.75 -2.43
N ALA A 135 0.01 -8.51 -2.64
CA ALA A 135 -0.56 -8.07 -3.91
C ALA A 135 0.53 -7.87 -4.98
N PRO A 136 0.17 -7.74 -6.26
CA PRO A 136 1.07 -7.18 -7.26
C PRO A 136 1.53 -5.76 -6.89
N PHE A 137 2.61 -5.28 -7.52
CA PHE A 137 3.06 -3.90 -7.36
C PHE A 137 1.96 -2.93 -7.82
N VAL A 138 1.50 -2.05 -6.94
CA VAL A 138 0.36 -1.16 -7.21
C VAL A 138 0.55 -0.30 -8.46
N MET A 139 1.79 0.13 -8.75
CA MET A 139 2.16 0.94 -9.92
C MET A 139 2.62 0.11 -11.13
N ASP A 140 2.35 -1.21 -11.17
CA ASP A 140 2.73 -2.03 -12.33
C ASP A 140 2.03 -1.54 -13.61
N GLY A 141 2.83 -1.39 -14.69
CA GLY A 141 2.38 -0.78 -15.95
C GLY A 141 2.18 0.74 -15.92
N VAL A 142 2.43 1.40 -14.77
CA VAL A 142 2.35 2.85 -14.59
C VAL A 142 3.72 3.46 -14.30
N ALA A 143 4.51 2.83 -13.44
CA ALA A 143 5.79 3.37 -12.98
C ALA A 143 6.78 3.67 -14.10
N THR A 144 6.73 2.93 -15.21
CA THR A 144 7.62 3.09 -16.37
C THR A 144 7.03 3.94 -17.50
N ASP A 145 5.75 4.32 -17.42
CA ASP A 145 5.09 5.14 -18.44
C ASP A 145 5.07 6.62 -18.02
N PRO A 146 5.84 7.50 -18.69
CA PRO A 146 5.84 8.94 -18.39
C PRO A 146 4.47 9.62 -18.56
N ALA A 147 3.61 9.11 -19.47
CA ALA A 147 2.28 9.70 -19.72
C ALA A 147 1.30 9.46 -18.56
N LEU A 148 1.56 8.46 -17.74
CA LEU A 148 0.76 8.11 -16.57
C LEU A 148 1.30 8.69 -15.26
N LYS A 149 2.42 9.46 -15.32
CA LYS A 149 3.02 10.13 -14.17
C LYS A 149 2.83 11.64 -14.22
N GLN A 150 2.74 12.25 -13.05
CA GLN A 150 2.74 13.70 -12.88
C GLN A 150 4.10 14.30 -13.27
N ALA A 151 4.19 15.62 -13.32
CA ALA A 151 5.40 16.33 -13.72
C ALA A 151 6.63 16.02 -12.84
N ASP A 152 6.43 15.52 -11.62
CA ASP A 152 7.49 15.09 -10.72
C ASP A 152 8.14 13.74 -11.11
N GLY A 153 7.52 13.01 -12.06
CA GLY A 153 8.01 11.73 -12.55
C GLY A 153 7.85 10.56 -11.55
N ILE A 154 7.15 10.77 -10.44
CA ILE A 154 6.98 9.81 -9.34
C ILE A 154 5.52 9.44 -9.19
N HIS A 155 4.65 10.43 -8.96
CA HIS A 155 3.25 10.20 -8.64
C HIS A 155 2.41 9.91 -9.87
N PRO A 156 1.44 8.98 -9.79
CA PRO A 156 0.54 8.66 -10.89
C PRO A 156 -0.45 9.79 -11.14
N THR A 157 -0.85 9.97 -12.41
CA THR A 157 -1.92 10.91 -12.79
C THR A 157 -3.30 10.34 -12.45
N ALA A 158 -4.34 11.17 -12.55
CA ALA A 158 -5.74 10.71 -12.44
C ALA A 158 -6.08 9.62 -13.49
N ALA A 159 -5.51 9.71 -14.69
CA ALA A 159 -5.71 8.72 -15.75
C ALA A 159 -5.11 7.34 -15.41
N ALA A 160 -4.11 7.28 -14.54
CA ALA A 160 -3.48 6.04 -14.10
C ALA A 160 -4.28 5.31 -13.00
N GLN A 161 -5.15 5.99 -12.26
CA GLN A 161 -5.79 5.44 -11.06
C GLN A 161 -6.62 4.17 -11.29
N PRO A 162 -7.38 4.03 -12.41
CA PRO A 162 -8.04 2.77 -12.72
C PRO A 162 -7.07 1.58 -12.84
N LYS A 163 -5.87 1.81 -13.42
CA LYS A 163 -4.85 0.77 -13.56
C LYS A 163 -4.27 0.35 -12.19
N LEU A 164 -4.07 1.31 -11.27
CA LEU A 164 -3.67 1.00 -9.90
C LEU A 164 -4.72 0.12 -9.21
N LEU A 165 -5.99 0.46 -9.37
CA LEU A 165 -7.09 -0.34 -8.85
C LEU A 165 -7.09 -1.75 -9.43
N ASP A 166 -6.96 -1.89 -10.75
CA ASP A 166 -6.94 -3.18 -11.44
C ASP A 166 -5.79 -4.09 -10.94
N ASN A 167 -4.64 -3.50 -10.58
CA ASN A 167 -3.51 -4.24 -10.05
C ASN A 167 -3.78 -4.82 -8.65
N VAL A 168 -4.57 -4.15 -7.82
CA VAL A 168 -4.75 -4.49 -6.39
C VAL A 168 -6.07 -5.22 -6.12
N LEU A 169 -7.14 -4.84 -6.82
CA LEU A 169 -8.49 -5.28 -6.53
C LEU A 169 -8.68 -6.80 -6.52
N PRO A 170 -8.12 -7.60 -7.44
CA PRO A 170 -8.28 -9.06 -7.39
C PRO A 170 -7.83 -9.65 -6.05
N THR A 171 -6.66 -9.23 -5.54
CA THR A 171 -6.17 -9.69 -4.22
C THR A 171 -7.10 -9.26 -3.09
N VAL A 172 -7.66 -8.06 -3.16
CA VAL A 172 -8.62 -7.58 -2.14
C VAL A 172 -9.87 -8.45 -2.14
N ILE A 173 -10.46 -8.74 -3.31
CA ILE A 173 -11.65 -9.59 -3.43
C ILE A 173 -11.37 -11.01 -2.92
N ASP A 174 -10.23 -11.59 -3.29
CA ASP A 174 -9.85 -12.94 -2.84
C ASP A 174 -9.73 -13.03 -1.32
N VAL A 175 -9.16 -12.01 -0.67
CA VAL A 175 -9.07 -11.96 0.80
C VAL A 175 -10.43 -11.71 1.43
N LEU A 176 -11.25 -10.79 0.89
CA LEU A 176 -12.59 -10.51 1.41
C LEU A 176 -13.51 -11.74 1.34
N ALA A 177 -13.33 -12.61 0.33
CA ALA A 177 -14.09 -13.85 0.20
C ALA A 177 -13.76 -14.90 1.28
N GLN A 178 -12.70 -14.69 2.05
CA GLN A 178 -12.25 -15.59 3.13
C GLN A 178 -12.61 -15.05 4.52
N LEU A 179 -13.20 -13.84 4.63
CA LEU A 179 -13.58 -13.17 5.88
C LEU A 179 -15.06 -13.42 6.24
#